data_4806750991de54346db1d953deecb1cd
#
_entry.id   4806750991de54346db1d953deecb1cd
#
_cell.length_a   1.000
_cell.length_b   1.000
_cell.length_c   1.000
_cell.angle_alpha   90.00
_cell.angle_beta   90.00
_cell.angle_gamma   90.00
#
_symmetry.space_group_name_H-M   'P 1'
#
loop_
_entity.id
_entity.type
_entity.pdbx_description
1 polymer ?
#
loop_
_entity_poly.entity_id
_entity_poly.type
_entity_poly.pdbx_seq_one_letter_code
_entity_poly.pdbx_strand_id
1 'polypeptide(L)'
;MLPKKGSKLPTWPGFLGDREVLAFTVADLLKKEHGDSHRAIKELMRQTGASERTVKHWLSGQHAPEVMFFLRLVVSSPVVRAFVLGIIEGPASEQTSPANDRVIRLATREAY
;
A
#
# COMPACT_ATOMS: atom_id res chain seq x y z
N MET A 1 2.14 5.64 -29.30
CA MET A 1 1.57 5.64 -28.97
C MET A 1 0.86 5.33 -28.40
N LEU A 2 0.42 5.57 -28.26
CA LEU A 2 -0.31 5.30 -27.60
C LEU A 2 -1.35 5.06 -27.86
N PRO A 3 -1.61 4.59 -27.63
CA PRO A 3 -2.71 4.31 -27.95
C PRO A 3 -3.75 4.75 -27.46
N LYS A 4 -4.00 5.16 -27.52
CA LYS A 4 -4.80 5.59 -27.10
C LYS A 4 -5.73 5.14 -27.00
N LYS A 5 -5.76 5.28 -27.33
CA LYS A 5 -6.70 5.09 -27.17
C LYS A 5 -6.85 4.19 -26.29
N GLY A 6 -6.19 4.21 -25.48
CA GLY A 6 -6.22 3.53 -24.33
C GLY A 6 -7.24 2.49 -24.15
N SER A 7 -7.94 2.29 -25.07
CA SER A 7 -9.00 1.31 -24.96
C SER A 7 -8.49 -0.05 -24.57
N LYS A 8 -7.23 -0.30 -24.79
CA LYS A 8 -6.66 -1.61 -24.50
C LYS A 8 -6.06 -1.71 -23.10
N LEU A 9 -6.04 -0.61 -22.37
CA LEU A 9 -5.40 -0.63 -21.07
C LEU A 9 -6.32 -1.31 -20.05
N PRO A 10 -5.73 -2.03 -19.11
CA PRO A 10 -6.52 -2.62 -18.06
C PRO A 10 -7.19 -1.54 -17.21
N THR A 11 -8.31 -1.90 -16.63
CA THR A 11 -8.98 -1.01 -15.71
C THR A 11 -8.48 -1.27 -14.31
N TRP A 12 -7.91 -0.26 -13.68
CA TRP A 12 -7.38 -0.38 -12.35
C TRP A 12 -8.41 0.07 -11.32
N PRO A 13 -8.41 -0.52 -10.12
CA PRO A 13 -9.22 0.03 -9.04
C PRO A 13 -8.86 1.49 -8.82
N GLY A 14 -9.78 2.26 -8.26
CA GLY A 14 -9.61 3.68 -8.12
C GLY A 14 -8.28 4.09 -7.52
N PHE A 15 -7.89 3.45 -6.42
CA PHE A 15 -6.66 3.83 -5.74
C PHE A 15 -5.41 3.45 -6.52
N LEU A 16 -5.52 2.57 -7.50
CA LEU A 16 -4.39 2.22 -8.35
C LEU A 16 -4.44 2.95 -9.68
N GLY A 17 -5.57 3.57 -10.00
CA GLY A 17 -5.69 4.30 -11.24
C GLY A 17 -5.48 5.79 -11.12
N ASP A 18 -5.34 6.28 -9.89
CA ASP A 18 -5.29 7.71 -9.63
C ASP A 18 -4.35 7.98 -8.47
N ARG A 19 -3.31 8.76 -8.74
CA ARG A 19 -2.32 9.08 -7.71
C ARG A 19 -2.92 9.75 -6.50
N GLU A 20 -3.88 10.63 -6.73
CA GLU A 20 -4.46 11.37 -5.61
C GLU A 20 -5.29 10.46 -4.74
N VAL A 21 -6.00 9.55 -5.35
CA VAL A 21 -6.78 8.59 -4.58
C VAL A 21 -5.86 7.69 -3.79
N LEU A 22 -4.76 7.27 -4.38
CA LEU A 22 -3.79 6.46 -3.67
C LEU A 22 -3.20 7.23 -2.49
N ALA A 23 -2.87 8.49 -2.71
CA ALA A 23 -2.31 9.31 -1.63
C ALA A 23 -3.28 9.42 -0.46
N PHE A 24 -4.56 9.65 -0.74
CA PHE A 24 -5.56 9.70 0.32
C PHE A 24 -5.71 8.36 1.01
N THR A 25 -5.67 7.29 0.24
CA THR A 25 -5.81 5.96 0.81
C THR A 25 -4.68 5.67 1.78
N VAL A 26 -3.46 5.96 1.37
CA VAL A 26 -2.31 5.74 2.25
C VAL A 26 -2.40 6.63 3.48
N ALA A 27 -2.78 7.89 3.30
CA ALA A 27 -2.93 8.79 4.43
C ALA A 27 -3.92 8.23 5.44
N ASP A 28 -5.02 7.71 4.95
CA ASP A 28 -6.04 7.14 5.83
C ASP A 28 -5.51 5.93 6.59
N LEU A 29 -4.77 5.08 5.90
CA LEU A 29 -4.19 3.91 6.54
C LEU A 29 -3.22 4.30 7.66
N LEU A 30 -2.36 5.25 7.38
CA LEU A 30 -1.38 5.67 8.37
C LEU A 30 -2.04 6.33 9.56
N LYS A 31 -3.09 7.12 9.32
CA LYS A 31 -3.81 7.74 10.41
C LYS A 31 -4.54 6.71 11.25
N LYS A 32 -5.07 5.68 10.62
CA LYS A 32 -5.76 4.65 11.37
C LYS A 32 -4.82 3.89 12.27
N GLU A 33 -3.59 3.71 11.81
CA GLU A 33 -2.64 2.94 12.60
C GLU A 33 -1.97 3.79 13.67
N HIS A 34 -1.56 5.00 13.31
CA HIS A 34 -0.74 5.82 14.20
C HIS A 34 -1.42 7.08 14.69
N GLY A 35 -2.47 7.51 14.00
CA GLY A 35 -3.02 8.84 14.23
C GLY A 35 -2.23 9.86 13.44
N ASP A 36 -2.49 11.13 13.72
CA ASP A 36 -1.78 12.21 13.04
C ASP A 36 -1.12 13.15 14.03
N SER A 37 -0.86 12.67 15.23
CA SER A 37 -0.22 13.47 16.25
C SER A 37 1.27 13.60 15.99
N HIS A 38 1.90 14.47 16.78
CA HIS A 38 3.35 14.63 16.69
C HIS A 38 4.08 13.32 16.93
N ARG A 39 3.57 12.53 17.87
CA ARG A 39 4.16 11.23 18.16
C ARG A 39 4.05 10.30 16.95
N ALA A 40 2.91 10.32 16.28
CA ALA A 40 2.74 9.49 15.08
C ALA A 40 3.74 9.88 14.02
N ILE A 41 3.94 11.17 13.84
CA ILE A 41 4.89 11.66 12.84
C ILE A 41 6.29 11.16 13.18
N LYS A 42 6.69 11.26 14.44
CA LYS A 42 8.01 10.82 14.86
C LYS A 42 8.19 9.34 14.65
N GLU A 43 7.17 8.56 14.94
CA GLU A 43 7.25 7.12 14.75
C GLU A 43 7.41 6.76 13.27
N LEU A 44 6.67 7.44 12.41
CA LEU A 44 6.79 7.19 10.98
C LEU A 44 8.15 7.61 10.46
N MET A 45 8.69 8.72 10.98
CA MET A 45 10.04 9.12 10.62
C MET A 45 11.05 8.04 11.00
N ARG A 46 10.88 7.47 12.18
CA ARG A 46 11.78 6.44 12.65
C ARG A 46 11.69 5.18 11.80
N GLN A 47 10.48 4.80 11.44
CA GLN A 47 10.28 3.58 10.66
C GLN A 47 10.80 3.69 9.24
N THR A 48 10.71 4.87 8.67
CA THR A 48 11.01 5.02 7.24
C THR A 48 12.30 5.76 6.96
N GLY A 49 12.75 6.58 7.91
CA GLY A 49 13.88 7.45 7.63
C GLY A 49 13.51 8.73 6.90
N ALA A 50 12.23 8.97 6.70
CA ALA A 50 11.79 10.16 6.01
C ALA A 50 11.83 11.37 6.94
N SER A 51 11.87 12.55 6.34
CA SER A 51 11.84 13.79 7.12
C SER A 51 10.44 14.05 7.65
N GLU A 52 10.38 14.93 8.63
CA GLU A 52 9.08 15.30 9.20
C GLU A 52 8.17 15.87 8.14
N ARG A 53 8.70 16.72 7.29
CA ARG A 53 7.91 17.33 6.23
C ARG A 53 7.34 16.28 5.29
N THR A 54 8.16 15.32 4.93
CA THR A 54 7.72 14.26 4.05
C THR A 54 6.60 13.45 4.69
N VAL A 55 6.75 13.11 5.95
CA VAL A 55 5.72 12.34 6.65
C VAL A 55 4.43 13.15 6.73
N LYS A 56 4.54 14.44 7.01
CA LYS A 56 3.35 15.28 7.06
C LYS A 56 2.62 15.30 5.72
N HIS A 57 3.36 15.29 4.61
CA HIS A 57 2.74 15.23 3.31
C HIS A 57 1.97 13.93 3.11
N TRP A 58 2.52 12.82 3.62
CA TRP A 58 1.80 11.56 3.54
C TRP A 58 0.50 11.63 4.34
N LEU A 59 0.58 12.13 5.55
CA LEU A 59 -0.58 12.14 6.43
C LEU A 59 -1.66 13.10 5.95
N SER A 60 -1.26 14.15 5.24
CA SER A 60 -2.23 15.09 4.70
C SER A 60 -2.85 14.61 3.40
N GLY A 61 -2.31 13.55 2.81
CA GLY A 61 -2.83 13.06 1.55
C GLY A 61 -2.33 13.81 0.34
N GLN A 62 -1.34 14.69 0.51
CA GLN A 62 -0.82 15.44 -0.62
C GLN A 62 -0.03 14.55 -1.56
N HIS A 63 0.77 13.65 -1.01
CA HIS A 63 1.61 12.77 -1.79
C HIS A 63 1.64 11.41 -1.15
N ALA A 64 1.65 10.38 -1.98
CA ALA A 64 1.92 9.05 -1.50
C ALA A 64 3.42 8.90 -1.28
N PRO A 65 3.84 7.98 -0.41
CA PRO A 65 5.26 7.72 -0.23
C PRO A 65 5.89 7.23 -1.53
N GLU A 66 7.12 7.65 -1.77
CA GLU A 66 7.83 7.10 -2.91
C GLU A 66 8.17 5.63 -2.63
N VAL A 67 8.63 4.96 -3.67
CA VAL A 67 8.77 3.52 -3.62
C VAL A 67 9.60 3.04 -2.43
N MET A 68 10.74 3.66 -2.21
CA MET A 68 11.62 3.23 -1.12
C MET A 68 10.93 3.33 0.22
N PHE A 69 10.32 4.48 0.49
CA PHE A 69 9.64 4.67 1.76
C PHE A 69 8.42 3.78 1.86
N PHE A 70 7.72 3.59 0.76
CA PHE A 70 6.55 2.73 0.78
C PHE A 70 6.93 1.29 1.12
N LEU A 71 8.02 0.80 0.55
CA LEU A 71 8.47 -0.55 0.85
C LEU A 71 8.89 -0.68 2.31
N ARG A 72 9.50 0.36 2.86
CA ARG A 72 9.84 0.34 4.28
C ARG A 72 8.59 0.31 5.14
N LEU A 73 7.54 1.00 4.72
CA LEU A 73 6.27 0.94 5.41
C LEU A 73 5.65 -0.44 5.34
N VAL A 74 5.75 -1.08 4.18
CA VAL A 74 5.22 -2.43 4.03
C VAL A 74 5.88 -3.37 5.03
N VAL A 75 7.19 -3.21 5.21
CA VAL A 75 7.92 -4.06 6.14
C VAL A 75 7.55 -3.76 7.59
N SER A 76 7.41 -2.48 7.94
CA SER A 76 7.30 -2.09 9.33
C SER A 76 5.86 -1.88 9.79
N SER A 77 4.91 -1.75 8.89
CA SER A 77 3.53 -1.43 9.25
C SER A 77 2.60 -2.57 8.89
N PRO A 78 1.99 -3.22 9.88
CA PRO A 78 1.02 -4.28 9.57
C PRO A 78 -0.17 -3.78 8.77
N VAL A 79 -0.59 -2.54 9.01
CA VAL A 79 -1.74 -1.99 8.29
C VAL A 79 -1.42 -1.80 6.82
N VAL A 80 -0.24 -1.22 6.52
CA VAL A 80 0.16 -1.04 5.13
C VAL A 80 0.38 -2.39 4.47
N ARG A 81 0.97 -3.33 5.19
CA ARG A 81 1.19 -4.67 4.66
C ARG A 81 -0.13 -5.34 4.29
N ALA A 82 -1.12 -5.23 5.18
CA ALA A 82 -2.41 -5.82 4.92
C ALA A 82 -3.07 -5.18 3.70
N PHE A 83 -2.89 -3.88 3.56
CA PHE A 83 -3.43 -3.18 2.40
C PHE A 83 -2.81 -3.71 1.11
N VAL A 84 -1.50 -3.87 1.09
CA VAL A 84 -0.81 -4.35 -0.09
C VAL A 84 -1.22 -5.79 -0.40
N LEU A 85 -1.29 -6.63 0.62
CA LEU A 85 -1.75 -8.00 0.41
C LEU A 85 -3.16 -8.02 -0.12
N GLY A 86 -4.00 -7.10 0.35
CA GLY A 86 -5.35 -7.00 -0.15
C GLY A 86 -5.40 -6.64 -1.62
N ILE A 87 -4.47 -5.82 -2.07
CA ILE A 87 -4.39 -5.50 -3.49
C ILE A 87 -4.02 -6.74 -4.29
N ILE A 88 -3.02 -7.46 -3.82
CA ILE A 88 -2.52 -8.63 -4.53
C ILE A 88 -3.58 -9.71 -4.59
N GLU A 89 -4.22 -9.98 -3.47
CA GLU A 89 -5.26 -10.99 -3.38
C GLU A 89 -6.60 -10.45 -3.82
N GLY A 90 -6.86 -9.20 -3.44
CA GLY A 90 -7.94 -8.36 -3.87
C GLY A 90 -9.24 -9.04 -4.20
N PRO A 91 -9.93 -8.50 -5.16
CA PRO A 91 -11.17 -9.15 -5.60
C PRO A 91 -10.91 -10.56 -6.10
N ALA A 92 -9.67 -10.86 -6.41
CA ALA A 92 -9.33 -12.20 -6.82
C ALA A 92 -9.42 -13.19 -5.69
N SER A 93 -9.51 -12.70 -4.45
CA SER A 93 -9.68 -13.62 -3.34
C SER A 93 -10.95 -14.44 -3.49
N GLU A 94 -11.94 -13.88 -4.15
CA GLU A 94 -13.15 -14.60 -4.42
C GLU A 94 -12.99 -15.57 -5.57
N GLN A 95 -11.94 -15.36 -6.32
CA GLN A 95 -11.67 -16.20 -7.48
C GLN A 95 -10.45 -17.07 -7.24
N THR A 96 -9.92 -17.03 -6.04
CA THR A 96 -8.75 -17.80 -5.71
C THR A 96 -9.06 -19.28 -5.89
N SER A 97 -8.31 -19.92 -6.73
CA SER A 97 -8.50 -21.33 -6.95
C SER A 97 -7.90 -22.12 -5.79
N PRO A 98 -8.41 -23.32 -5.56
CA PRO A 98 -7.80 -24.16 -4.53
C PRO A 98 -6.32 -24.44 -4.77
N ALA A 99 -5.94 -24.51 -6.02
CA ALA A 99 -4.53 -24.77 -6.34
C ALA A 99 -3.67 -23.61 -5.91
N ASN A 100 -4.14 -22.39 -6.16
CA ASN A 100 -3.41 -21.19 -5.78
C ASN A 100 -3.29 -21.11 -4.26
N ASP A 101 -4.35 -21.40 -3.58
CA ASP A 101 -4.35 -21.39 -2.13
C ASP A 101 -3.39 -22.43 -1.58
N ARG A 102 -3.35 -23.57 -2.22
CA ARG A 102 -2.45 -24.64 -1.80
C ARG A 102 -1.00 -24.23 -1.96
N VAL A 103 -0.69 -23.54 -3.04
CA VAL A 103 0.68 -23.08 -3.28
C VAL A 103 1.11 -22.11 -2.19
N ILE A 104 0.23 -21.20 -1.83
CA ILE A 104 0.54 -20.23 -0.79
C ILE A 104 0.80 -20.95 0.54
N ARG A 105 -0.01 -21.94 0.84
CA ARG A 105 0.17 -22.69 2.08
C ARG A 105 1.48 -23.45 2.11
N LEU A 106 1.84 -24.04 0.99
CA LEU A 106 3.09 -24.78 0.94
C LEU A 106 4.28 -23.86 1.11
N ALA A 107 4.23 -22.70 0.46
CA ALA A 107 5.30 -21.73 0.61
C ALA A 107 5.43 -21.28 2.06
N THR A 108 4.32 -21.04 2.71
CA THR A 108 4.33 -20.63 4.11
C THR A 108 4.93 -21.73 4.98
N ARG A 109 4.55 -22.96 4.70
CA ARG A 109 5.03 -24.07 5.50
C ARG A 109 6.52 -24.25 5.36
N GLU A 110 7.03 -24.06 4.17
CA GLU A 110 8.46 -24.20 3.94
C GLU A 110 9.27 -23.09 4.56
N ALA A 111 8.63 -21.99 4.87
CA ALA A 111 9.33 -20.89 5.51
C ALA A 111 9.74 -21.25 6.93
N TYR A 112 9.18 -22.29 7.47
CA TYR A 112 9.51 -22.76 8.79
C TYR A 112 10.22 -24.09 8.70
#